data_a5849e0e33dcad00179949003b0f8a1f
#
_entry.id   a5849e0e33dcad00179949003b0f8a1f
#
_cell.length_a   1.000
_cell.length_b   1.000
_cell.length_c   1.000
_cell.angle_alpha   90.00
_cell.angle_beta   90.00
_cell.angle_gamma   90.00
#
_symmetry.space_group_name_H-M   'P 1'
#
loop_
_entity.id
_entity.type
_entity.pdbx_description
1 polymer ?
#
loop_
_entity_poly.entity_id
_entity_poly.type
_entity_poly.pdbx_seq_one_letter_code
_entity_poly.pdbx_strand_id
1 'polypeptide(L)'
;MMKKRGQIKIIKFFTVGLSVFWLASTNVYAINEPTAPEIDAKAYILMDYASGKILASNNPDERLDPASLTKMMTSYVIGQAMKAGKISQEDLVTVGKDAWATGNPVLKGSSLMFLKPGDRVKVIDLNRGIVIQSGNDASIALADYVAGSQDAFVDLMNKYSRLLGLTNTHFKTVHGLDAAGQYSTARDMALLGQAMIRDVPEEYALNKEKEFTFNKIRQPNRNRLLWNQNMSVDGIKTGHTSGAGYNLVASATEGPMRLISVVLGAPSDRMRFVDSEKLLAWGFRFYETSIPLKANDVLVTERVWYGTRPEVTLGVEKDAAVTVLRGQSGNLKASFTLNQTPLEAPLTKNQVVGTVNFMLDGKVIEQRPLVVKEAVEETGFFGRIWDFIVLTVSGWFNSIFS
;
A
#
# COMPACT_ATOMS: atom_id res chain seq x y z
N MET A 1 -18.46 -18.75 23.41
CA MET A 1 -18.39 -19.26 22.04
C MET A 1 -16.94 -19.15 21.56
N MET A 2 -16.19 -20.25 21.59
CA MET A 2 -14.76 -20.26 21.23
C MET A 2 -14.62 -20.28 19.70
N LYS A 3 -14.02 -19.22 19.12
CA LYS A 3 -13.62 -19.21 17.71
C LYS A 3 -12.49 -20.25 17.51
N LYS A 4 -12.76 -21.27 16.71
CA LYS A 4 -11.73 -22.20 16.22
C LYS A 4 -10.71 -21.43 15.40
N ARG A 5 -9.49 -21.29 15.92
CA ARG A 5 -8.31 -20.85 15.14
C ARG A 5 -8.00 -21.94 14.12
N GLY A 6 -8.03 -21.59 12.83
CA GLY A 6 -7.57 -22.49 11.78
C GLY A 6 -6.07 -22.75 11.98
N GLN A 7 -5.73 -23.99 12.24
CA GLN A 7 -4.33 -24.42 12.31
C GLN A 7 -3.80 -24.57 10.88
N ILE A 8 -2.76 -23.83 10.56
CA ILE A 8 -2.00 -24.00 9.32
C ILE A 8 -1.23 -25.33 9.44
N LYS A 9 -1.50 -26.27 8.52
CA LYS A 9 -0.69 -27.49 8.44
C LYS A 9 0.62 -27.20 7.73
N ILE A 10 1.73 -27.29 8.47
CA ILE A 10 3.09 -27.17 7.95
C ILE A 10 3.49 -28.52 7.36
N ILE A 11 3.86 -28.56 6.09
CA ILE A 11 4.36 -29.78 5.44
C ILE A 11 5.83 -29.56 5.07
N LYS A 12 6.73 -30.33 5.70
CA LYS A 12 8.14 -30.42 5.28
C LYS A 12 8.25 -31.35 4.08
N PHE A 13 8.75 -30.87 2.97
CA PHE A 13 9.11 -31.72 1.85
C PHE A 13 10.60 -32.06 1.92
N PHE A 14 10.91 -33.31 2.28
CA PHE A 14 12.21 -33.91 1.99
C PHE A 14 12.16 -34.47 0.56
N THR A 15 12.96 -33.94 -0.33
CA THR A 15 13.12 -34.49 -1.68
C THR A 15 14.06 -35.68 -1.62
N VAL A 16 13.52 -36.89 -1.48
CA VAL A 16 14.21 -38.12 -1.90
C VAL A 16 13.59 -38.52 -3.22
N GLY A 17 14.39 -38.51 -4.25
CA GLY A 17 13.95 -38.88 -5.59
C GLY A 17 13.62 -40.36 -5.70
N LEU A 18 12.41 -40.66 -6.10
CA LEU A 18 12.07 -41.88 -6.85
C LEU A 18 10.92 -41.58 -7.79
N SER A 19 11.21 -41.56 -9.08
CA SER A 19 10.25 -41.25 -10.14
C SER A 19 9.38 -42.48 -10.39
N VAL A 20 8.12 -42.42 -9.94
CA VAL A 20 7.06 -43.30 -10.44
C VAL A 20 6.00 -42.43 -11.11
N PHE A 21 5.99 -42.42 -12.44
CA PHE A 21 4.95 -41.76 -13.23
C PHE A 21 3.63 -42.51 -13.06
N TRP A 22 2.74 -41.97 -12.23
CA TRP A 22 1.32 -42.26 -12.30
C TRP A 22 0.62 -41.11 -13.02
N LEU A 23 0.18 -41.38 -14.27
CA LEU A 23 -0.75 -40.48 -15.01
C LEU A 23 -2.10 -40.55 -14.32
N ALA A 24 -2.29 -39.77 -13.25
CA ALA A 24 -3.61 -39.42 -12.77
C ALA A 24 -4.06 -38.20 -13.58
N SER A 25 -5.04 -38.36 -14.46
CA SER A 25 -5.79 -37.28 -15.10
C SER A 25 -6.50 -36.49 -13.99
N THR A 26 -5.81 -35.49 -13.45
CA THR A 26 -6.44 -34.50 -12.60
C THR A 26 -7.27 -33.60 -13.51
N ASN A 27 -8.60 -33.67 -13.39
CA ASN A 27 -9.45 -32.60 -13.87
C ASN A 27 -9.02 -31.31 -13.18
N VAL A 28 -8.19 -30.53 -13.85
CA VAL A 28 -7.89 -29.17 -13.45
C VAL A 28 -9.17 -28.37 -13.73
N TYR A 29 -10.02 -28.26 -12.73
CA TYR A 29 -11.05 -27.21 -12.73
C TYR A 29 -10.28 -25.89 -12.82
N ALA A 30 -10.30 -25.28 -13.99
CA ALA A 30 -9.86 -23.90 -14.14
C ALA A 30 -10.73 -23.08 -13.20
N ILE A 31 -10.13 -22.53 -12.15
CA ILE A 31 -10.81 -21.55 -11.30
C ILE A 31 -11.06 -20.37 -12.23
N ASN A 32 -12.29 -20.23 -12.70
CA ASN A 32 -12.68 -19.07 -13.50
C ASN A 32 -12.57 -17.84 -12.60
N GLU A 33 -11.53 -17.04 -12.85
CA GLU A 33 -11.46 -15.71 -12.23
C GLU A 33 -12.72 -14.93 -12.60
N PRO A 34 -13.37 -14.28 -11.65
CA PRO A 34 -14.59 -13.52 -11.92
C PRO A 34 -14.28 -12.39 -12.91
N THR A 35 -15.10 -12.27 -13.94
CA THR A 35 -14.97 -11.20 -14.93
C THR A 35 -15.07 -9.84 -14.24
N ALA A 36 -14.10 -8.96 -14.47
CA ALA A 36 -14.12 -7.60 -13.96
C ALA A 36 -15.29 -6.81 -14.54
N PRO A 37 -15.87 -5.86 -13.79
CA PRO A 37 -16.97 -5.05 -14.29
C PRO A 37 -16.52 -4.13 -15.44
N GLU A 38 -17.43 -3.79 -16.33
CA GLU A 38 -17.20 -2.77 -17.34
C GLU A 38 -17.12 -1.38 -16.69
N ILE A 39 -16.04 -0.66 -16.95
CA ILE A 39 -15.70 0.65 -16.41
C ILE A 39 -15.52 1.63 -17.56
N ASP A 40 -16.25 2.74 -17.52
CA ASP A 40 -16.20 3.80 -18.53
C ASP A 40 -15.20 4.88 -18.14
N ALA A 41 -13.90 4.52 -18.19
CA ALA A 41 -12.78 5.42 -17.87
C ALA A 41 -11.58 5.12 -18.76
N LYS A 42 -10.70 6.11 -18.94
CA LYS A 42 -9.44 5.93 -19.72
C LYS A 42 -8.53 4.89 -19.06
N ALA A 43 -8.39 4.97 -17.75
CA ALA A 43 -7.59 4.02 -16.98
C ALA A 43 -8.23 3.75 -15.62
N TYR A 44 -8.07 2.51 -15.13
CA TYR A 44 -8.49 2.17 -13.77
C TYR A 44 -7.65 1.05 -13.16
N ILE A 45 -7.69 0.95 -11.85
CA ILE A 45 -7.12 -0.14 -11.07
C ILE A 45 -7.95 -0.37 -9.81
N LEU A 46 -8.07 -1.64 -9.41
CA LEU A 46 -8.55 -2.06 -8.10
C LEU A 46 -7.45 -2.88 -7.43
N MET A 47 -7.00 -2.43 -6.27
CA MET A 47 -5.91 -3.04 -5.52
C MET A 47 -6.36 -3.39 -4.10
N ASP A 48 -5.99 -4.58 -3.63
CA ASP A 48 -6.05 -4.91 -2.21
C ASP A 48 -4.93 -4.16 -1.45
N TYR A 49 -5.33 -3.45 -0.41
CA TYR A 49 -4.40 -2.63 0.38
C TYR A 49 -3.31 -3.45 1.07
N ALA A 50 -3.69 -4.59 1.66
CA ALA A 50 -2.81 -5.34 2.55
C ALA A 50 -1.79 -6.19 1.79
N SER A 51 -2.23 -6.85 0.70
CA SER A 51 -1.35 -7.70 -0.12
C SER A 51 -0.67 -6.93 -1.26
N GLY A 52 -1.26 -5.80 -1.71
CA GLY A 52 -0.85 -5.10 -2.92
C GLY A 52 -1.32 -5.78 -4.21
N LYS A 53 -2.13 -6.85 -4.11
CA LYS A 53 -2.62 -7.58 -5.28
C LYS A 53 -3.56 -6.72 -6.12
N ILE A 54 -3.30 -6.66 -7.41
CA ILE A 54 -4.20 -6.05 -8.39
C ILE A 54 -5.30 -7.05 -8.72
N LEU A 55 -6.55 -6.65 -8.48
CA LEU A 55 -7.73 -7.48 -8.72
C LEU A 55 -8.36 -7.23 -10.08
N ALA A 56 -8.35 -5.99 -10.53
CA ALA A 56 -8.80 -5.58 -11.86
C ALA A 56 -8.04 -4.34 -12.31
N SER A 57 -7.79 -4.21 -13.60
CA SER A 57 -7.15 -3.01 -14.17
C SER A 57 -7.39 -2.90 -15.67
N ASN A 58 -7.35 -1.68 -16.17
CA ASN A 58 -7.26 -1.37 -17.59
C ASN A 58 -6.36 -0.14 -17.75
N ASN A 59 -5.39 -0.20 -18.65
CA ASN A 59 -4.40 0.85 -18.87
C ASN A 59 -3.76 1.41 -17.57
N PRO A 60 -3.40 0.57 -16.57
CA PRO A 60 -3.04 1.07 -15.23
C PRO A 60 -1.78 1.94 -15.23
N ASP A 61 -0.94 1.86 -16.25
CA ASP A 61 0.34 2.55 -16.40
C ASP A 61 0.30 3.69 -17.44
N GLU A 62 -0.89 3.99 -17.99
CA GLU A 62 -1.07 5.13 -18.89
C GLU A 62 -0.89 6.45 -18.12
N ARG A 63 -0.03 7.33 -18.67
CA ARG A 63 0.24 8.66 -18.10
C ARG A 63 -0.90 9.60 -18.43
N LEU A 64 -1.60 10.03 -17.40
CA LEU A 64 -2.75 10.94 -17.50
C LEU A 64 -2.54 12.12 -16.54
N ASP A 65 -3.27 13.20 -16.78
CA ASP A 65 -3.31 14.34 -15.87
C ASP A 65 -3.99 13.94 -14.54
N PRO A 66 -3.30 14.06 -13.40
CA PRO A 66 -3.87 13.72 -12.11
C PRO A 66 -4.93 14.72 -11.63
N ALA A 67 -4.92 15.95 -12.16
CA ALA A 67 -5.70 17.04 -11.62
C ALA A 67 -5.50 17.15 -10.09
N SER A 68 -6.56 17.42 -9.32
CA SER A 68 -6.46 17.53 -7.86
C SER A 68 -6.13 16.22 -7.12
N LEU A 69 -5.93 15.08 -7.79
CA LEU A 69 -5.31 13.92 -7.13
C LEU A 69 -3.87 14.22 -6.72
N THR A 70 -3.21 15.19 -7.34
CA THR A 70 -1.91 15.76 -6.92
C THR A 70 -1.88 16.08 -5.42
N LYS A 71 -3.01 16.53 -4.85
CA LYS A 71 -3.12 16.87 -3.43
C LYS A 71 -3.00 15.67 -2.49
N MET A 72 -3.08 14.44 -3.01
CA MET A 72 -2.75 13.26 -2.24
C MET A 72 -1.26 13.26 -1.86
N MET A 73 -0.37 13.61 -2.81
CA MET A 73 1.05 13.79 -2.50
C MET A 73 1.31 15.01 -1.64
N THR A 74 0.56 16.10 -1.83
CA THR A 74 0.65 17.29 -0.98
C THR A 74 0.34 16.95 0.47
N SER A 75 -0.78 16.27 0.75
CA SER A 75 -1.14 15.77 2.08
C SER A 75 -0.12 14.77 2.62
N TYR A 76 0.41 13.89 1.77
CA TYR A 76 1.45 12.94 2.18
C TYR A 76 2.72 13.65 2.68
N VAL A 77 3.22 14.66 1.95
CA VAL A 77 4.39 15.46 2.34
C VAL A 77 4.14 16.21 3.66
N ILE A 78 2.96 16.81 3.81
CA ILE A 78 2.53 17.49 5.05
C ILE A 78 2.52 16.51 6.21
N GLY A 79 1.89 15.33 6.05
CA GLY A 79 1.87 14.27 7.05
C GLY A 79 3.27 13.79 7.43
N GLN A 80 4.18 13.66 6.47
CA GLN A 80 5.59 13.32 6.75
C GLN A 80 6.32 14.43 7.51
N ALA A 81 6.03 15.69 7.23
CA ALA A 81 6.59 16.83 7.98
C ALA A 81 6.09 16.85 9.43
N MET A 82 4.81 16.57 9.66
CA MET A 82 4.24 16.42 11.02
C MET A 82 4.86 15.24 11.76
N LYS A 83 4.94 14.07 11.12
CA LYS A 83 5.56 12.86 11.69
C LYS A 83 7.04 13.08 12.07
N ALA A 84 7.74 13.91 11.31
CA ALA A 84 9.13 14.30 11.59
C ALA A 84 9.25 15.41 12.65
N GLY A 85 8.15 15.90 13.22
CA GLY A 85 8.13 16.98 14.20
C GLY A 85 8.54 18.36 13.66
N LYS A 86 8.55 18.53 12.33
CA LYS A 86 8.91 19.81 11.69
C LYS A 86 7.81 20.86 11.78
N ILE A 87 6.57 20.39 11.77
CA ILE A 87 5.37 21.22 11.93
C ILE A 87 4.37 20.50 12.86
N SER A 88 3.47 21.25 13.46
CA SER A 88 2.39 20.75 14.31
C SER A 88 1.03 21.13 13.73
N GLN A 89 0.01 20.35 14.04
CA GLN A 89 -1.39 20.65 13.67
C GLN A 89 -1.87 22.02 14.21
N GLU A 90 -1.33 22.44 15.36
CA GLU A 90 -1.69 23.68 16.04
C GLU A 90 -0.90 24.91 15.57
N ASP A 91 0.13 24.72 14.74
CA ASP A 91 0.91 25.82 14.20
C ASP A 91 0.03 26.79 13.40
N LEU A 92 0.29 28.08 13.57
CA LEU A 92 -0.44 29.14 12.87
C LEU A 92 0.35 29.57 11.62
N VAL A 93 -0.18 29.23 10.47
CA VAL A 93 0.34 29.63 9.15
C VAL A 93 -0.18 31.01 8.80
N THR A 94 0.73 31.94 8.48
CA THR A 94 0.36 33.24 7.92
C THR A 94 0.23 33.10 6.40
N VAL A 95 -0.97 33.37 5.87
CA VAL A 95 -1.28 33.25 4.44
C VAL A 95 -0.58 34.32 3.63
N GLY A 96 0.23 33.91 2.67
CA GLY A 96 0.92 34.79 1.72
C GLY A 96 0.02 35.27 0.59
N LYS A 97 0.56 36.20 -0.24
CA LYS A 97 -0.15 36.74 -1.41
C LYS A 97 -0.44 35.69 -2.47
N ASP A 98 0.43 34.70 -2.64
CA ASP A 98 0.29 33.63 -3.64
C ASP A 98 -0.87 32.69 -3.32
N ALA A 99 -1.21 32.55 -2.04
CA ALA A 99 -2.37 31.80 -1.56
C ALA A 99 -3.66 32.65 -1.49
N TRP A 100 -3.66 33.87 -2.04
CA TRP A 100 -4.87 34.72 -2.03
C TRP A 100 -5.92 34.16 -2.98
N ALA A 101 -6.96 33.58 -2.43
CA ALA A 101 -8.02 32.89 -3.15
C ALA A 101 -8.64 33.68 -4.33
N THR A 102 -8.94 34.95 -4.10
CA THR A 102 -9.60 35.82 -5.11
C THR A 102 -8.66 36.77 -5.81
N GLY A 103 -7.44 36.97 -5.30
CA GLY A 103 -6.46 37.92 -5.84
C GLY A 103 -5.39 37.27 -6.71
N ASN A 104 -5.19 35.95 -6.60
CA ASN A 104 -4.27 35.22 -7.48
C ASN A 104 -5.00 34.77 -8.76
N PRO A 105 -4.62 35.28 -9.95
CA PRO A 105 -5.28 34.92 -11.23
C PRO A 105 -5.23 33.43 -11.55
N VAL A 106 -4.17 32.72 -11.13
CA VAL A 106 -3.99 31.27 -11.36
C VAL A 106 -5.09 30.46 -10.67
N LEU A 107 -5.62 30.97 -9.57
CA LEU A 107 -6.64 30.30 -8.77
C LEU A 107 -8.07 30.56 -9.24
N LYS A 108 -8.27 31.44 -10.22
CA LYS A 108 -9.59 31.83 -10.71
C LYS A 108 -10.38 30.64 -11.25
N GLY A 109 -11.60 30.45 -10.75
CA GLY A 109 -12.50 29.35 -11.18
C GLY A 109 -12.12 27.98 -10.63
N SER A 110 -11.12 27.89 -9.76
CA SER A 110 -10.67 26.65 -9.16
C SER A 110 -11.30 26.39 -7.78
N SER A 111 -10.96 25.26 -7.15
CA SER A 111 -11.42 24.93 -5.80
C SER A 111 -10.64 25.71 -4.74
N LEU A 112 -11.35 26.38 -3.83
CA LEU A 112 -10.77 27.32 -2.87
C LEU A 112 -11.33 27.13 -1.46
N MET A 113 -10.48 27.35 -0.46
CA MET A 113 -10.87 27.52 0.96
C MET A 113 -11.25 28.98 1.27
N PHE A 114 -10.99 29.94 0.34
CA PHE A 114 -11.23 31.37 0.41
C PHE A 114 -10.32 32.12 1.38
N LEU A 115 -9.03 31.79 1.35
CA LEU A 115 -7.99 32.45 2.12
C LEU A 115 -7.67 33.86 1.60
N LYS A 116 -7.22 34.75 2.54
CA LYS A 116 -6.76 36.12 2.26
C LYS A 116 -5.35 36.32 2.81
N PRO A 117 -4.53 37.14 2.18
CA PRO A 117 -3.22 37.51 2.71
C PRO A 117 -3.33 38.05 4.14
N GLY A 118 -2.45 37.56 5.04
CA GLY A 118 -2.44 37.93 6.44
C GLY A 118 -3.36 37.12 7.34
N ASP A 119 -4.24 36.26 6.79
CA ASP A 119 -5.00 35.31 7.62
C ASP A 119 -4.00 34.42 8.38
N ARG A 120 -4.31 34.14 9.65
CA ARG A 120 -3.56 33.20 10.47
C ARG A 120 -4.39 31.97 10.70
N VAL A 121 -4.04 30.86 10.04
CA VAL A 121 -4.83 29.62 9.98
C VAL A 121 -4.02 28.47 10.53
N LYS A 122 -4.63 27.62 11.34
CA LYS A 122 -3.97 26.41 11.85
C LYS A 122 -3.66 25.43 10.71
N VAL A 123 -2.54 24.71 10.82
CA VAL A 123 -2.15 23.66 9.88
C VAL A 123 -3.29 22.67 9.68
N ILE A 124 -3.95 22.21 10.75
CA ILE A 124 -5.08 21.26 10.66
C ILE A 124 -6.24 21.79 9.82
N ASP A 125 -6.55 23.07 9.91
CA ASP A 125 -7.68 23.68 9.16
C ASP A 125 -7.31 23.85 7.68
N LEU A 126 -6.06 24.22 7.38
CA LEU A 126 -5.56 24.24 6.00
C LEU A 126 -5.58 22.83 5.38
N ASN A 127 -5.18 21.81 6.13
CA ASN A 127 -5.27 20.41 5.71
C ASN A 127 -6.71 19.98 5.41
N ARG A 128 -7.67 20.32 6.27
CA ARG A 128 -9.09 20.12 5.97
C ARG A 128 -9.52 20.82 4.69
N GLY A 129 -9.05 22.05 4.48
CA GLY A 129 -9.29 22.79 3.25
C GLY A 129 -8.75 22.04 2.00
N ILE A 130 -7.57 21.43 2.09
CA ILE A 130 -6.96 20.61 1.01
C ILE A 130 -7.77 19.35 0.74
N VAL A 131 -8.05 18.59 1.80
CA VAL A 131 -8.63 17.24 1.69
C VAL A 131 -10.11 17.30 1.33
N ILE A 132 -10.89 18.11 2.06
CA ILE A 132 -12.36 18.16 1.97
C ILE A 132 -12.80 18.99 0.77
N GLN A 133 -12.37 20.25 0.69
CA GLN A 133 -12.78 21.20 -0.34
C GLN A 133 -11.90 21.13 -1.58
N SER A 134 -10.72 20.50 -1.48
CA SER A 134 -9.72 20.54 -2.54
C SER A 134 -9.13 21.95 -2.77
N GLY A 135 -8.94 22.73 -1.71
CA GLY A 135 -8.48 24.12 -1.74
C GLY A 135 -7.08 24.26 -2.34
N ASN A 136 -6.99 24.94 -3.47
CA ASN A 136 -5.71 25.24 -4.10
C ASN A 136 -4.92 26.27 -3.32
N ASP A 137 -5.60 27.28 -2.78
CA ASP A 137 -5.08 28.31 -1.89
C ASP A 137 -4.50 27.71 -0.60
N ALA A 138 -5.19 26.77 0.02
CA ALA A 138 -4.71 26.04 1.20
C ALA A 138 -3.47 25.19 0.87
N SER A 139 -3.42 24.59 -0.33
CA SER A 139 -2.26 23.83 -0.79
C SER A 139 -1.02 24.71 -0.95
N ILE A 140 -1.17 25.92 -1.51
CA ILE A 140 -0.09 26.90 -1.64
C ILE A 140 0.38 27.36 -0.25
N ALA A 141 -0.55 27.75 0.62
CA ALA A 141 -0.21 28.24 1.96
C ALA A 141 0.59 27.23 2.78
N LEU A 142 0.20 25.93 2.75
CA LEU A 142 0.94 24.89 3.44
C LEU A 142 2.26 24.51 2.76
N ALA A 143 2.32 24.54 1.44
CA ALA A 143 3.58 24.30 0.71
C ALA A 143 4.63 25.35 1.07
N ASP A 144 4.27 26.64 1.05
CA ASP A 144 5.15 27.73 1.44
C ASP A 144 5.58 27.62 2.91
N TYR A 145 4.68 27.25 3.80
CA TYR A 145 4.99 27.08 5.23
C TYR A 145 5.95 25.92 5.48
N VAL A 146 5.76 24.76 4.81
CA VAL A 146 6.55 23.55 5.03
C VAL A 146 7.94 23.63 4.39
N ALA A 147 8.04 24.23 3.20
CA ALA A 147 9.25 24.17 2.38
C ALA A 147 9.83 25.54 2.03
N GLY A 148 9.17 26.64 2.41
CA GLY A 148 9.59 28.00 2.11
C GLY A 148 9.18 28.50 0.73
N SER A 149 8.82 27.62 -0.20
CA SER A 149 8.28 27.95 -1.53
C SER A 149 7.54 26.75 -2.15
N GLN A 150 6.65 27.01 -3.11
CA GLN A 150 5.98 25.98 -3.89
C GLN A 150 6.97 25.09 -4.66
N ASP A 151 8.01 25.67 -5.26
CA ASP A 151 9.02 24.93 -6.02
C ASP A 151 9.79 23.95 -5.13
N ALA A 152 10.24 24.39 -3.95
CA ALA A 152 10.90 23.53 -2.99
C ALA A 152 9.97 22.40 -2.47
N PHE A 153 8.67 22.70 -2.35
CA PHE A 153 7.68 21.70 -1.97
C PHE A 153 7.44 20.67 -3.09
N VAL A 154 7.39 21.10 -4.35
CA VAL A 154 7.29 20.23 -5.53
C VAL A 154 8.51 19.29 -5.62
N ASP A 155 9.70 19.79 -5.30
CA ASP A 155 10.91 18.96 -5.21
C ASP A 155 10.76 17.86 -4.15
N LEU A 156 10.18 18.19 -2.98
CA LEU A 156 9.85 17.19 -1.96
C LEU A 156 8.80 16.18 -2.47
N MET A 157 7.75 16.62 -3.15
CA MET A 157 6.75 15.73 -3.75
C MET A 157 7.40 14.73 -4.71
N ASN A 158 8.27 15.21 -5.61
CA ASN A 158 8.98 14.35 -6.55
C ASN A 158 10.04 13.45 -5.88
N LYS A 159 10.66 13.89 -4.78
CA LYS A 159 11.51 13.04 -3.95
C LYS A 159 10.72 11.89 -3.34
N TYR A 160 9.58 12.16 -2.71
CA TYR A 160 8.72 11.11 -2.15
C TYR A 160 8.12 10.20 -3.23
N SER A 161 7.79 10.74 -4.41
CA SER A 161 7.37 9.94 -5.57
C SER A 161 8.40 8.84 -5.88
N ARG A 162 9.70 9.19 -5.96
CA ARG A 162 10.78 8.22 -6.17
C ARG A 162 10.93 7.23 -5.00
N LEU A 163 10.85 7.69 -3.76
CA LEU A 163 10.97 6.83 -2.57
C LEU A 163 9.83 5.82 -2.46
N LEU A 164 8.64 6.18 -2.92
CA LEU A 164 7.47 5.31 -2.95
C LEU A 164 7.40 4.41 -4.19
N GLY A 165 8.36 4.54 -5.12
CA GLY A 165 8.38 3.76 -6.35
C GLY A 165 7.32 4.17 -7.38
N LEU A 166 6.84 5.42 -7.34
CA LEU A 166 5.89 5.97 -8.32
C LEU A 166 6.65 6.32 -9.60
N THR A 167 6.94 5.31 -10.41
CA THR A 167 7.88 5.41 -11.54
C THR A 167 7.33 6.18 -12.74
N ASN A 168 6.02 6.34 -12.81
CA ASN A 168 5.31 7.04 -13.87
C ASN A 168 4.53 8.25 -13.34
N THR A 169 5.11 8.97 -12.36
CA THR A 169 4.50 10.16 -11.76
C THR A 169 5.51 11.30 -11.70
N HIS A 170 5.11 12.48 -12.12
CA HIS A 170 5.87 13.71 -11.99
C HIS A 170 4.95 14.89 -11.67
N PHE A 171 5.23 15.56 -10.56
CA PHE A 171 4.48 16.72 -10.11
C PHE A 171 5.16 18.02 -10.56
N LYS A 172 4.36 19.00 -10.94
CA LYS A 172 4.77 20.37 -11.31
C LYS A 172 4.13 21.43 -10.43
N THR A 173 3.03 21.08 -9.77
CA THR A 173 2.28 22.01 -8.92
C THR A 173 1.90 21.33 -7.61
N VAL A 174 1.69 22.10 -6.57
CA VAL A 174 1.24 21.61 -5.25
C VAL A 174 -0.27 21.34 -5.20
N HIS A 175 -1.02 21.75 -6.23
CA HIS A 175 -2.49 21.74 -6.24
C HIS A 175 -3.10 20.91 -7.37
N GLY A 176 -2.36 20.67 -8.46
CA GLY A 176 -2.82 19.85 -9.59
C GLY A 176 -3.63 20.62 -10.65
N LEU A 177 -3.51 21.94 -10.74
CA LEU A 177 -3.91 22.66 -11.95
C LEU A 177 -3.02 22.24 -13.11
N ASP A 178 -3.54 22.32 -14.33
CA ASP A 178 -2.86 21.86 -15.55
C ASP A 178 -1.49 22.54 -15.69
N ALA A 179 -0.46 21.74 -15.86
CA ALA A 179 0.92 22.17 -16.03
C ALA A 179 1.67 21.21 -16.96
N ALA A 180 2.39 21.77 -17.94
CA ALA A 180 3.15 20.96 -18.88
C ALA A 180 4.15 20.05 -18.17
N GLY A 181 4.10 18.75 -18.49
CA GLY A 181 4.97 17.73 -17.88
C GLY A 181 4.50 17.21 -16.51
N GLN A 182 3.31 17.58 -16.04
CA GLN A 182 2.67 16.96 -14.89
C GLN A 182 1.86 15.75 -15.34
N TYR A 183 2.09 14.58 -14.73
CA TYR A 183 1.39 13.33 -15.04
C TYR A 183 1.43 12.36 -13.88
N SER A 184 0.52 11.41 -13.91
CA SER A 184 0.52 10.21 -13.04
C SER A 184 -0.20 9.06 -13.75
N THR A 185 -0.31 7.91 -13.04
CA THR A 185 -0.99 6.71 -13.54
C THR A 185 -1.95 6.15 -12.49
N ALA A 186 -2.86 5.29 -12.91
CA ALA A 186 -3.78 4.64 -11.97
C ALA A 186 -3.00 3.78 -10.94
N ARG A 187 -1.95 3.08 -11.36
CA ARG A 187 -1.09 2.30 -10.48
C ARG A 187 -0.39 3.18 -9.45
N ASP A 188 0.25 4.25 -9.87
CA ASP A 188 1.00 5.11 -8.97
C ASP A 188 0.08 5.81 -7.96
N MET A 189 -1.14 6.19 -8.38
CA MET A 189 -2.14 6.76 -7.47
C MET A 189 -2.66 5.73 -6.46
N ALA A 190 -2.77 4.44 -6.82
CA ALA A 190 -3.12 3.39 -5.88
C ALA A 190 -2.01 3.16 -4.85
N LEU A 191 -0.75 3.11 -5.30
CA LEU A 191 0.42 3.02 -4.41
C LEU A 191 0.54 4.22 -3.47
N LEU A 192 0.28 5.43 -3.98
CA LEU A 192 0.24 6.63 -3.13
C LEU A 192 -0.88 6.55 -2.09
N GLY A 193 -2.07 6.10 -2.48
CA GLY A 193 -3.18 5.87 -1.54
C GLY A 193 -2.83 4.85 -0.46
N GLN A 194 -2.16 3.76 -0.84
CA GLN A 194 -1.65 2.76 0.10
C GLN A 194 -0.63 3.37 1.07
N ALA A 195 0.30 4.18 0.56
CA ALA A 195 1.32 4.85 1.38
C ALA A 195 0.70 5.86 2.36
N MET A 196 -0.30 6.63 1.94
CA MET A 196 -1.01 7.56 2.82
C MET A 196 -1.63 6.84 4.04
N ILE A 197 -2.31 5.73 3.79
CA ILE A 197 -2.95 4.93 4.85
C ILE A 197 -1.89 4.33 5.80
N ARG A 198 -0.77 3.86 5.26
CA ARG A 198 0.28 3.18 6.01
C ARG A 198 1.17 4.13 6.81
N ASP A 199 1.63 5.20 6.17
CA ASP A 199 2.76 6.01 6.65
C ASP A 199 2.33 7.26 7.43
N VAL A 200 1.15 7.81 7.09
CA VAL A 200 0.59 9.05 7.65
C VAL A 200 -0.90 8.89 8.02
N PRO A 201 -1.22 7.89 8.88
CA PRO A 201 -2.62 7.53 9.19
C PRO A 201 -3.41 8.67 9.86
N GLU A 202 -2.75 9.54 10.63
CA GLU A 202 -3.41 10.70 11.26
C GLU A 202 -3.86 11.72 10.22
N GLU A 203 -3.01 12.01 9.24
CA GLU A 203 -3.33 12.85 8.10
C GLU A 203 -4.41 12.20 7.22
N TYR A 204 -4.26 10.89 6.96
CA TYR A 204 -5.25 10.13 6.19
C TYR A 204 -6.64 10.18 6.83
N ALA A 205 -6.73 10.21 8.16
CA ALA A 205 -8.02 10.22 8.87
C ALA A 205 -8.92 11.41 8.50
N LEU A 206 -8.37 12.52 8.01
CA LEU A 206 -9.14 13.68 7.55
C LEU A 206 -10.01 13.38 6.33
N ASN A 207 -9.63 12.37 5.52
CA ASN A 207 -10.34 12.03 4.27
C ASN A 207 -11.77 11.54 4.50
N LYS A 208 -12.09 11.00 5.67
CA LYS A 208 -13.44 10.55 6.04
C LYS A 208 -14.36 11.68 6.52
N GLU A 209 -13.83 12.87 6.79
CA GLU A 209 -14.64 14.01 7.23
C GLU A 209 -15.57 14.45 6.09
N LYS A 210 -16.87 14.44 6.34
CA LYS A 210 -17.88 14.72 5.32
C LYS A 210 -18.00 16.19 4.97
N GLU A 211 -17.66 17.06 5.90
CA GLU A 211 -17.75 18.52 5.71
C GLU A 211 -16.83 19.26 6.67
N PHE A 212 -16.54 20.49 6.33
CA PHE A 212 -15.72 21.40 7.10
C PHE A 212 -16.28 22.82 6.97
N THR A 213 -16.25 23.61 8.03
CA THR A 213 -16.68 25.01 8.00
C THR A 213 -15.51 25.92 8.32
N PHE A 214 -15.18 26.81 7.39
CA PHE A 214 -14.17 27.83 7.56
C PHE A 214 -14.74 29.21 7.25
N ASN A 215 -14.47 30.20 8.11
CA ASN A 215 -14.99 31.56 7.97
C ASN A 215 -16.51 31.62 7.69
N LYS A 216 -17.29 30.80 8.37
CA LYS A 216 -18.77 30.66 8.19
C LYS A 216 -19.18 30.06 6.83
N ILE A 217 -18.23 29.61 6.01
CA ILE A 217 -18.50 28.93 4.74
C ILE A 217 -18.44 27.41 4.99
N ARG A 218 -19.58 26.76 4.84
CA ARG A 218 -19.69 25.30 4.89
C ARG A 218 -19.19 24.69 3.58
N GLN A 219 -18.28 23.76 3.67
CA GLN A 219 -17.60 23.12 2.54
C GLN A 219 -17.78 21.60 2.64
N PRO A 220 -18.65 20.99 1.83
CA PRO A 220 -18.82 19.54 1.83
C PRO A 220 -17.65 18.84 1.13
N ASN A 221 -17.34 17.63 1.59
CA ASN A 221 -16.35 16.78 0.90
C ASN A 221 -16.82 16.45 -0.51
N ARG A 222 -15.92 16.50 -1.46
CA ARG A 222 -16.23 16.24 -2.87
C ARG A 222 -16.34 14.75 -3.19
N ASN A 223 -15.84 13.87 -2.32
CA ASN A 223 -15.99 12.43 -2.46
C ASN A 223 -17.38 11.97 -1.98
N ARG A 224 -18.32 11.88 -2.92
CA ARG A 224 -19.71 11.49 -2.61
C ARG A 224 -19.86 10.05 -2.11
N LEU A 225 -18.86 9.17 -2.32
CA LEU A 225 -18.92 7.80 -1.80
C LEU A 225 -18.86 7.76 -0.26
N LEU A 226 -18.43 8.83 0.41
CA LEU A 226 -18.49 8.93 1.88
C LEU A 226 -19.93 8.87 2.44
N TRP A 227 -20.95 9.12 1.62
CA TRP A 227 -22.37 9.01 1.98
C TRP A 227 -22.99 7.69 1.57
N ASN A 228 -22.21 6.77 0.98
CA ASN A 228 -22.70 5.45 0.64
C ASN A 228 -23.01 4.66 1.92
N GLN A 229 -24.22 4.09 2.01
CA GLN A 229 -24.67 3.36 3.19
C GLN A 229 -24.35 1.86 3.12
N ASN A 230 -24.05 1.36 1.92
CA ASN A 230 -23.79 -0.06 1.68
C ASN A 230 -22.30 -0.40 1.77
N MET A 231 -21.44 0.60 1.92
CA MET A 231 -19.99 0.45 1.83
C MET A 231 -19.29 1.40 2.81
N SER A 232 -18.31 0.89 3.56
CA SER A 232 -17.54 1.70 4.51
C SER A 232 -16.39 2.42 3.79
N VAL A 233 -16.71 3.53 3.12
CA VAL A 233 -15.74 4.38 2.41
C VAL A 233 -15.14 5.38 3.39
N ASP A 234 -13.79 5.53 3.39
CA ASP A 234 -13.06 6.43 4.28
C ASP A 234 -12.08 7.38 3.56
N GLY A 235 -12.10 7.43 2.23
CA GLY A 235 -11.23 8.30 1.42
C GLY A 235 -11.43 8.06 -0.07
N ILE A 236 -10.60 8.64 -0.96
CA ILE A 236 -9.44 9.47 -0.66
C ILE A 236 -9.63 10.84 -1.32
N LYS A 237 -9.61 10.91 -2.69
CA LYS A 237 -9.57 12.22 -3.37
C LYS A 237 -10.23 12.20 -4.74
N THR A 238 -10.91 13.27 -5.07
CA THR A 238 -11.41 13.56 -6.41
C THR A 238 -10.48 14.51 -7.16
N GLY A 239 -10.43 14.40 -8.49
CA GLY A 239 -9.74 15.33 -9.38
C GLY A 239 -10.58 15.65 -10.61
N HIS A 240 -10.45 16.88 -11.14
CA HIS A 240 -11.06 17.27 -12.41
C HIS A 240 -10.37 18.50 -12.98
N THR A 241 -10.01 18.42 -14.25
CA THR A 241 -9.79 19.54 -15.16
C THR A 241 -10.40 19.17 -16.51
N SER A 242 -10.53 20.14 -17.44
CA SER A 242 -11.05 19.86 -18.77
C SER A 242 -10.19 18.83 -19.54
N GLY A 243 -8.87 18.82 -19.31
CA GLY A 243 -7.94 17.89 -19.93
C GLY A 243 -7.95 16.51 -19.27
N ALA A 244 -7.99 16.48 -17.95
CA ALA A 244 -7.95 15.24 -17.16
C ALA A 244 -9.25 14.42 -17.25
N GLY A 245 -10.39 15.05 -17.48
CA GLY A 245 -11.70 14.43 -17.24
C GLY A 245 -11.96 14.30 -15.74
N TYR A 246 -12.74 13.29 -15.35
CA TYR A 246 -13.14 13.09 -13.94
C TYR A 246 -12.37 11.93 -13.31
N ASN A 247 -11.60 12.24 -12.26
CA ASN A 247 -10.73 11.31 -11.57
C ASN A 247 -11.24 11.05 -10.14
N LEU A 248 -11.05 9.82 -9.64
CA LEU A 248 -11.33 9.45 -8.25
C LEU A 248 -10.35 8.37 -7.79
N VAL A 249 -9.75 8.59 -6.62
CA VAL A 249 -9.16 7.53 -5.81
C VAL A 249 -10.08 7.32 -4.62
N ALA A 250 -10.58 6.10 -4.44
CA ALA A 250 -11.43 5.75 -3.31
C ALA A 250 -10.86 4.58 -2.52
N SER A 251 -11.08 4.59 -1.21
CA SER A 251 -10.74 3.49 -0.31
C SER A 251 -11.97 3.11 0.48
N ALA A 252 -12.20 1.80 0.62
CA ALA A 252 -13.28 1.23 1.41
C ALA A 252 -12.82 -0.01 2.18
N THR A 253 -13.54 -0.35 3.25
CA THR A 253 -13.28 -1.53 4.07
C THR A 253 -14.52 -2.41 4.20
N GLU A 254 -14.31 -3.74 4.20
CA GLU A 254 -15.30 -4.75 4.57
C GLU A 254 -14.62 -5.82 5.45
N GLY A 255 -14.95 -5.86 6.73
CA GLY A 255 -14.25 -6.71 7.70
C GLY A 255 -12.75 -6.40 7.74
N PRO A 256 -11.87 -7.39 7.57
CA PRO A 256 -10.41 -7.20 7.56
C PRO A 256 -9.86 -6.70 6.22
N MET A 257 -10.65 -6.75 5.15
CA MET A 257 -10.23 -6.38 3.80
C MET A 257 -10.39 -4.88 3.58
N ARG A 258 -9.39 -4.26 2.97
CA ARG A 258 -9.43 -2.89 2.46
C ARG A 258 -9.09 -2.89 0.98
N LEU A 259 -9.87 -2.20 0.19
CA LEU A 259 -9.63 -2.01 -1.24
C LEU A 259 -9.36 -0.54 -1.56
N ILE A 260 -8.50 -0.32 -2.54
CA ILE A 260 -8.25 0.98 -3.15
C ILE A 260 -8.64 0.88 -4.62
N SER A 261 -9.58 1.70 -5.05
CA SER A 261 -9.95 1.87 -6.46
C SER A 261 -9.46 3.20 -6.98
N VAL A 262 -8.89 3.19 -8.19
CA VAL A 262 -8.52 4.41 -8.93
C VAL A 262 -9.24 4.39 -10.26
N VAL A 263 -9.93 5.48 -10.58
CA VAL A 263 -10.61 5.72 -11.85
C VAL A 263 -10.08 7.05 -12.40
N LEU A 264 -9.48 7.03 -13.59
CA LEU A 264 -8.92 8.21 -14.25
C LEU A 264 -9.60 8.45 -15.58
N GLY A 265 -9.95 9.71 -15.84
CA GLY A 265 -10.53 10.13 -17.13
C GLY A 265 -11.93 9.60 -17.37
N ALA A 266 -12.76 9.44 -16.34
CA ALA A 266 -14.19 9.13 -16.51
C ALA A 266 -14.90 10.29 -17.25
N PRO A 267 -15.97 10.01 -18.04
CA PRO A 267 -16.61 11.00 -18.89
C PRO A 267 -17.46 12.02 -18.13
N SER A 268 -17.81 11.75 -16.88
CA SER A 268 -18.63 12.65 -16.06
C SER A 268 -18.36 12.52 -14.57
N ASP A 269 -18.74 13.57 -13.80
CA ASP A 269 -18.70 13.57 -12.35
C ASP A 269 -19.45 12.36 -11.75
N ARG A 270 -20.58 12.00 -12.32
CA ARG A 270 -21.37 10.84 -11.89
C ARG A 270 -20.61 9.52 -12.13
N MET A 271 -20.01 9.37 -13.32
CA MET A 271 -19.42 8.08 -13.71
C MET A 271 -18.21 7.72 -12.85
N ARG A 272 -17.35 8.67 -12.44
CA ARG A 272 -16.24 8.34 -11.55
C ARG A 272 -16.69 7.70 -10.24
N PHE A 273 -17.85 8.07 -9.69
CA PHE A 273 -18.42 7.44 -8.48
C PHE A 273 -19.05 6.09 -8.78
N VAL A 274 -19.85 5.99 -9.83
CA VAL A 274 -20.49 4.74 -10.24
C VAL A 274 -19.45 3.67 -10.52
N ASP A 275 -18.40 3.99 -11.25
CA ASP A 275 -17.37 3.06 -11.63
C ASP A 275 -16.48 2.66 -10.45
N SER A 276 -16.13 3.59 -9.56
CA SER A 276 -15.42 3.25 -8.32
C SER A 276 -16.26 2.34 -7.41
N GLU A 277 -17.57 2.59 -7.28
CA GLU A 277 -18.49 1.75 -6.52
C GLU A 277 -18.59 0.35 -7.10
N LYS A 278 -18.73 0.22 -8.44
CA LYS A 278 -18.74 -1.08 -9.13
C LYS A 278 -17.47 -1.88 -8.85
N LEU A 279 -16.30 -1.24 -8.96
CA LEU A 279 -15.01 -1.89 -8.70
C LEU A 279 -14.90 -2.38 -7.26
N LEU A 280 -15.20 -1.52 -6.29
CA LEU A 280 -15.15 -1.86 -4.86
C LEU A 280 -16.13 -2.98 -4.51
N ALA A 281 -17.41 -2.88 -4.95
CA ALA A 281 -18.42 -3.88 -4.70
C ALA A 281 -18.06 -5.24 -5.33
N TRP A 282 -17.52 -5.24 -6.55
CA TRP A 282 -17.04 -6.45 -7.21
C TRP A 282 -15.86 -7.07 -6.44
N GLY A 283 -14.89 -6.27 -6.02
CA GLY A 283 -13.75 -6.75 -5.25
C GLY A 283 -14.18 -7.40 -3.93
N PHE A 284 -15.01 -6.74 -3.14
CA PHE A 284 -15.53 -7.30 -1.88
C PHE A 284 -16.41 -8.54 -2.09
N ARG A 285 -17.16 -8.59 -3.18
CA ARG A 285 -18.02 -9.74 -3.48
C ARG A 285 -17.22 -11.00 -3.78
N PHE A 286 -16.14 -10.89 -4.53
CA PHE A 286 -15.44 -12.05 -5.09
C PHE A 286 -14.12 -12.37 -4.40
N TYR A 287 -13.55 -11.47 -3.63
CA TYR A 287 -12.24 -11.67 -2.98
C TYR A 287 -12.33 -11.53 -1.47
N GLU A 288 -11.35 -12.11 -0.81
CA GLU A 288 -11.10 -11.94 0.61
C GLU A 288 -9.58 -11.89 0.87
N THR A 289 -9.20 -11.15 1.91
CA THR A 289 -7.79 -11.06 2.34
C THR A 289 -7.62 -11.80 3.65
N SER A 290 -6.64 -12.69 3.68
CA SER A 290 -6.24 -13.47 4.85
C SER A 290 -4.82 -13.08 5.27
N ILE A 291 -4.51 -13.21 6.55
CA ILE A 291 -3.15 -13.05 7.09
C ILE A 291 -2.73 -14.41 7.69
N PRO A 292 -2.29 -15.34 6.82
CA PRO A 292 -1.94 -16.69 7.25
C PRO A 292 -0.72 -16.75 8.18
N LEU A 293 0.17 -15.74 8.09
CA LEU A 293 1.37 -15.66 8.92
C LEU A 293 1.60 -14.20 9.34
N LYS A 294 1.67 -13.98 10.65
CA LYS A 294 1.93 -12.66 11.23
C LYS A 294 3.41 -12.44 11.46
N ALA A 295 3.81 -11.18 11.55
CA ALA A 295 5.19 -10.76 11.85
C ALA A 295 5.77 -11.42 13.12
N ASN A 296 4.94 -11.68 14.13
CA ASN A 296 5.39 -12.27 15.39
C ASN A 296 5.31 -13.81 15.41
N ASP A 297 4.79 -14.43 14.36
CA ASP A 297 4.68 -15.87 14.30
C ASP A 297 6.03 -16.50 13.91
N VAL A 298 6.33 -17.66 14.50
CA VAL A 298 7.42 -18.53 14.08
C VAL A 298 6.85 -19.53 13.08
N LEU A 299 7.35 -19.51 11.86
CA LEU A 299 6.97 -20.48 10.83
C LEU A 299 7.66 -21.80 11.05
N VAL A 300 8.97 -21.77 11.34
CA VAL A 300 9.82 -22.93 11.52
C VAL A 300 11.01 -22.61 12.40
N THR A 301 11.54 -23.65 13.06
CA THR A 301 12.83 -23.62 13.75
C THR A 301 13.78 -24.52 12.99
N GLU A 302 14.93 -24.00 12.59
CA GLU A 302 15.95 -24.71 11.82
C GLU A 302 17.28 -24.75 12.56
N ARG A 303 18.06 -25.81 12.31
CA ARG A 303 19.40 -25.96 12.88
C ARG A 303 20.34 -24.92 12.29
N VAL A 304 21.16 -24.34 13.15
CA VAL A 304 22.27 -23.43 12.79
C VAL A 304 23.58 -24.06 13.20
N TRP A 305 24.55 -23.99 12.32
CA TRP A 305 25.91 -24.46 12.56
C TRP A 305 26.82 -23.30 12.88
N TYR A 306 27.86 -23.57 13.66
CA TYR A 306 28.85 -22.58 14.12
C TYR A 306 28.27 -21.46 14.97
N GLY A 307 27.06 -21.62 15.48
CA GLY A 307 26.33 -20.63 16.27
C GLY A 307 26.49 -20.83 17.78
N THR A 308 26.30 -19.74 18.53
CA THR A 308 26.19 -19.78 20.00
C THR A 308 24.93 -20.51 20.47
N ARG A 309 23.96 -20.73 19.55
CA ARG A 309 22.76 -21.52 19.76
C ARG A 309 22.61 -22.53 18.61
N PRO A 310 22.11 -23.75 18.88
CA PRO A 310 22.01 -24.80 17.86
C PRO A 310 20.84 -24.59 16.88
N GLU A 311 19.92 -23.67 17.20
CA GLU A 311 18.68 -23.46 16.44
C GLU A 311 18.40 -21.97 16.26
N VAL A 312 17.71 -21.65 15.16
CA VAL A 312 17.19 -20.32 14.85
C VAL A 312 15.72 -20.40 14.46
N THR A 313 14.93 -19.44 14.94
CA THR A 313 13.53 -19.28 14.57
C THR A 313 13.42 -18.40 13.32
N LEU A 314 12.63 -18.86 12.35
CA LEU A 314 12.41 -18.21 11.07
C LEU A 314 10.93 -17.85 10.90
N GLY A 315 10.65 -16.75 10.21
CA GLY A 315 9.29 -16.28 9.96
C GLY A 315 9.28 -15.16 8.91
N VAL A 316 8.28 -14.30 8.95
CA VAL A 316 8.18 -13.11 8.09
C VAL A 316 8.48 -11.84 8.89
N GLU A 317 8.99 -10.81 8.20
CA GLU A 317 9.28 -9.51 8.85
C GLU A 317 8.00 -8.75 9.18
N LYS A 318 7.00 -8.82 8.29
CA LYS A 318 5.69 -8.15 8.39
C LYS A 318 4.58 -9.15 8.21
N ASP A 319 3.38 -8.81 8.65
CA ASP A 319 2.18 -9.62 8.42
C ASP A 319 2.05 -9.96 6.92
N ALA A 320 1.98 -11.26 6.61
CA ALA A 320 1.88 -11.74 5.25
C ALA A 320 0.40 -11.81 4.84
N ALA A 321 -0.10 -10.73 4.28
CA ALA A 321 -1.43 -10.69 3.70
C ALA A 321 -1.44 -11.41 2.34
N VAL A 322 -2.45 -12.24 2.14
CA VAL A 322 -2.69 -12.99 0.87
C VAL A 322 -4.15 -12.81 0.47
N THR A 323 -4.37 -12.36 -0.75
CA THR A 323 -5.73 -12.15 -1.30
C THR A 323 -6.08 -13.28 -2.26
N VAL A 324 -7.20 -13.94 -1.97
CA VAL A 324 -7.72 -15.09 -2.72
C VAL A 324 -9.20 -14.86 -3.08
N LEU A 325 -9.77 -15.75 -3.88
CA LEU A 325 -11.20 -15.75 -4.09
C LEU A 325 -11.92 -16.08 -2.78
N ARG A 326 -13.08 -15.47 -2.58
CA ARG A 326 -13.87 -15.61 -1.36
C ARG A 326 -14.20 -17.09 -1.08
N GLY A 327 -13.98 -17.53 0.13
CA GLY A 327 -14.16 -18.90 0.57
C GLY A 327 -12.94 -19.81 0.38
N GLN A 328 -11.84 -19.32 -0.22
CA GLN A 328 -10.63 -20.13 -0.44
C GLN A 328 -9.55 -19.94 0.63
N SER A 329 -9.66 -18.97 1.52
CA SER A 329 -8.64 -18.70 2.54
C SER A 329 -8.34 -19.89 3.45
N GLY A 330 -9.32 -20.79 3.68
CA GLY A 330 -9.15 -22.02 4.43
C GLY A 330 -8.27 -23.07 3.74
N ASN A 331 -8.07 -22.98 2.43
CA ASN A 331 -7.25 -23.90 1.62
C ASN A 331 -5.80 -23.42 1.47
N LEU A 332 -5.48 -22.23 1.98
CA LEU A 332 -4.11 -21.70 1.94
C LEU A 332 -3.16 -22.58 2.76
N LYS A 333 -2.03 -22.92 2.16
CA LYS A 333 -0.92 -23.63 2.80
C LYS A 333 0.33 -22.77 2.70
N ALA A 334 1.17 -22.80 3.72
CA ALA A 334 2.49 -22.18 3.69
C ALA A 334 3.56 -23.28 3.63
N SER A 335 4.54 -23.10 2.78
CA SER A 335 5.78 -23.85 2.72
C SER A 335 6.96 -22.88 2.65
N PHE A 336 8.17 -23.38 2.84
CA PHE A 336 9.35 -22.54 2.72
C PHE A 336 10.48 -23.23 1.98
N THR A 337 11.39 -22.41 1.45
CA THR A 337 12.65 -22.85 0.87
C THR A 337 13.76 -22.01 1.47
N LEU A 338 14.91 -22.64 1.80
CA LEU A 338 16.11 -21.94 2.24
C LEU A 338 16.99 -21.62 1.03
N ASN A 339 17.64 -20.47 1.04
CA ASN A 339 18.62 -20.08 0.01
C ASN A 339 19.89 -20.91 0.11
N GLN A 340 20.22 -21.35 1.34
CA GLN A 340 21.41 -22.13 1.63
C GLN A 340 21.09 -23.18 2.71
N THR A 341 21.61 -24.38 2.54
CA THR A 341 21.54 -25.46 3.52
C THR A 341 22.92 -26.13 3.57
N PRO A 342 23.54 -26.26 4.75
CA PRO A 342 23.08 -25.86 6.07
C PRO A 342 23.08 -24.34 6.31
N LEU A 343 22.26 -23.89 7.31
CA LEU A 343 22.36 -22.52 7.82
C LEU A 343 23.57 -22.39 8.75
N GLU A 344 24.34 -21.35 8.59
CA GLU A 344 25.57 -21.08 9.35
C GLU A 344 25.50 -19.71 10.00
N ALA A 345 26.02 -19.62 11.23
CA ALA A 345 26.20 -18.36 11.95
C ALA A 345 27.44 -17.58 11.39
N PRO A 346 27.47 -16.25 11.47
CA PRO A 346 26.51 -15.40 12.18
C PRO A 346 25.24 -15.14 11.36
N LEU A 347 24.09 -15.06 12.02
CA LEU A 347 22.81 -14.68 11.43
C LEU A 347 22.28 -13.44 12.15
N THR A 348 21.96 -12.41 11.41
CA THR A 348 21.41 -11.16 11.98
C THR A 348 19.89 -11.18 11.95
N LYS A 349 19.25 -10.47 12.90
CA LYS A 349 17.80 -10.30 12.90
C LYS A 349 17.31 -9.69 11.58
N ASN A 350 16.23 -10.21 11.02
CA ASN A 350 15.62 -9.85 9.74
C ASN A 350 16.50 -10.15 8.51
N GLN A 351 17.62 -10.88 8.66
CA GLN A 351 18.37 -11.40 7.53
C GLN A 351 17.49 -12.35 6.71
N VAL A 352 17.43 -12.16 5.39
CA VAL A 352 16.70 -13.04 4.48
C VAL A 352 17.51 -14.31 4.27
N VAL A 353 16.93 -15.45 4.66
CA VAL A 353 17.56 -16.77 4.55
C VAL A 353 16.80 -17.72 3.63
N GLY A 354 15.69 -17.26 3.05
CA GLY A 354 14.87 -18.08 2.17
C GLY A 354 13.61 -17.37 1.70
N THR A 355 12.65 -18.17 1.28
CA THR A 355 11.34 -17.71 0.78
C THR A 355 10.22 -18.53 1.42
N VAL A 356 9.19 -17.84 1.89
CA VAL A 356 7.90 -18.43 2.26
C VAL A 356 7.02 -18.44 1.02
N ASN A 357 6.50 -19.60 0.66
CA ASN A 357 5.57 -19.80 -0.45
C ASN A 357 4.16 -20.02 0.10
N PHE A 358 3.22 -19.18 -0.27
CA PHE A 358 1.80 -19.38 0.00
C PHE A 358 1.17 -20.07 -1.19
N MET A 359 0.56 -21.22 -0.92
CA MET A 359 0.05 -22.14 -1.94
C MET A 359 -1.46 -22.27 -1.82
N LEU A 360 -2.14 -22.29 -2.97
CA LEU A 360 -3.54 -22.63 -3.11
C LEU A 360 -3.67 -23.74 -4.13
N ASP A 361 -4.31 -24.86 -3.77
CA ASP A 361 -4.50 -26.03 -4.63
C ASP A 361 -3.20 -26.52 -5.31
N GLY A 362 -2.08 -26.49 -4.55
CA GLY A 362 -0.77 -26.94 -5.00
C GLY A 362 0.02 -25.93 -5.84
N LYS A 363 -0.54 -24.77 -6.16
CA LYS A 363 0.14 -23.71 -6.89
C LYS A 363 0.60 -22.60 -5.94
N VAL A 364 1.82 -22.11 -6.13
CA VAL A 364 2.32 -20.92 -5.42
C VAL A 364 1.59 -19.70 -5.98
N ILE A 365 0.88 -18.99 -5.11
CA ILE A 365 0.11 -17.78 -5.46
C ILE A 365 0.74 -16.50 -4.92
N GLU A 366 1.59 -16.62 -3.89
CA GLU A 366 2.26 -15.48 -3.27
C GLU A 366 3.56 -15.94 -2.60
N GLN A 367 4.57 -15.07 -2.60
CA GLN A 367 5.86 -15.33 -1.98
C GLN A 367 6.27 -14.17 -1.08
N ARG A 368 6.92 -14.48 0.06
CA ARG A 368 7.49 -13.49 0.98
C ARG A 368 8.89 -13.91 1.40
N PRO A 369 9.79 -12.97 1.72
CA PRO A 369 11.08 -13.30 2.31
C PRO A 369 10.91 -14.07 3.63
N LEU A 370 11.64 -15.17 3.77
CA LEU A 370 11.81 -15.88 5.03
C LEU A 370 12.99 -15.26 5.77
N VAL A 371 12.74 -14.75 6.97
CA VAL A 371 13.74 -14.00 7.72
C VAL A 371 14.03 -14.60 9.08
N VAL A 372 15.24 -14.35 9.57
CA VAL A 372 15.69 -14.66 10.92
C VAL A 372 14.95 -13.80 11.94
N LYS A 373 14.33 -14.42 12.96
CA LYS A 373 13.57 -13.70 14.00
C LYS A 373 14.45 -13.17 15.11
N GLU A 374 15.51 -13.91 15.44
CA GLU A 374 16.48 -13.55 16.49
C GLU A 374 17.89 -13.81 16.00
N ALA A 375 18.81 -12.87 16.26
CA ALA A 375 20.19 -13.02 15.84
C ALA A 375 20.86 -14.23 16.51
N VAL A 376 21.76 -14.90 15.79
CA VAL A 376 22.62 -15.97 16.29
C VAL A 376 24.06 -15.59 15.99
N GLU A 377 24.84 -15.38 17.04
CA GLU A 377 26.26 -15.05 16.93
C GLU A 377 27.09 -16.30 16.66
N GLU A 378 28.32 -16.11 16.13
CA GLU A 378 29.27 -17.21 15.98
C GLU A 378 29.69 -17.78 17.32
N THR A 379 29.85 -19.11 17.39
CA THR A 379 30.43 -19.80 18.53
C THR A 379 31.97 -19.60 18.56
N GLY A 380 32.57 -19.79 19.72
CA GLY A 380 34.02 -19.75 19.89
C GLY A 380 34.75 -20.87 19.16
N PHE A 381 36.09 -20.80 19.14
CA PHE A 381 37.00 -21.71 18.40
C PHE A 381 36.66 -23.21 18.63
N PHE A 382 36.46 -23.64 19.87
CA PHE A 382 36.19 -25.05 20.18
C PHE A 382 34.80 -25.51 19.65
N GLY A 383 33.79 -24.64 19.72
CA GLY A 383 32.47 -24.95 19.16
C GLY A 383 32.50 -25.09 17.64
N ARG A 384 33.28 -24.25 16.94
CA ARG A 384 33.48 -24.33 15.50
C ARG A 384 34.14 -25.65 15.08
N ILE A 385 35.17 -26.11 15.82
CA ILE A 385 35.81 -27.40 15.55
C ILE A 385 34.81 -28.54 15.75
N TRP A 386 34.03 -28.50 16.83
CA TRP A 386 33.02 -29.53 17.09
C TRP A 386 31.97 -29.61 15.98
N ASP A 387 31.39 -28.49 15.61
CA ASP A 387 30.41 -28.44 14.54
C ASP A 387 30.97 -28.88 13.18
N PHE A 388 32.22 -28.53 12.87
CA PHE A 388 32.93 -28.99 11.67
C PHE A 388 33.05 -30.53 11.64
N ILE A 389 33.46 -31.14 12.75
CA ILE A 389 33.58 -32.60 12.87
C ILE A 389 32.21 -33.26 12.66
N VAL A 390 31.17 -32.75 13.34
CA VAL A 390 29.81 -33.31 13.25
C VAL A 390 29.25 -33.18 11.83
N LEU A 391 29.40 -32.01 11.17
CA LEU A 391 28.99 -31.81 9.77
C LEU A 391 29.70 -32.77 8.82
N THR A 392 31.01 -32.91 8.96
CA THR A 392 31.83 -33.76 8.08
C THR A 392 31.42 -35.23 8.21
N VAL A 393 31.29 -35.72 9.45
CA VAL A 393 30.89 -37.10 9.73
C VAL A 393 29.45 -37.36 9.25
N SER A 394 28.50 -36.45 9.55
CA SER A 394 27.11 -36.63 9.10
C SER A 394 26.98 -36.56 7.57
N GLY A 395 27.74 -35.71 6.89
CA GLY A 395 27.80 -35.66 5.42
C GLY A 395 28.34 -36.94 4.82
N TRP A 396 29.36 -37.55 5.43
CA TRP A 396 29.93 -38.80 5.00
C TRP A 396 28.96 -39.98 5.16
N PHE A 397 28.26 -40.06 6.32
CA PHE A 397 27.22 -41.07 6.52
C PHE A 397 26.06 -40.96 5.52
N ASN A 398 25.56 -39.75 5.26
CA ASN A 398 24.49 -39.53 4.27
C ASN A 398 24.91 -39.92 2.85
N SER A 399 26.19 -39.77 2.48
CA SER A 399 26.70 -40.18 1.13
C SER A 399 26.89 -41.67 0.94
N ILE A 400 26.96 -42.44 2.06
CA ILE A 400 27.11 -43.91 2.01
C ILE A 400 25.75 -44.62 1.95
N PHE A 401 24.71 -44.00 2.49
CA PHE A 401 23.36 -44.62 2.66
C PHE A 401 22.30 -43.99 1.74
N SER A 402 22.63 -43.00 0.87
CA SER A 402 21.79 -42.49 -0.22
C SER A 402 22.16 -43.14 -1.55
#